data_2193903d65e7e72ce306b114f01ad6e0
#
_entry.id   2193903d65e7e72ce306b114f01ad6e0
#
_cell.length_a   1.000
_cell.length_b   1.000
_cell.length_c   1.000
_cell.angle_alpha   90.00
_cell.angle_beta   90.00
_cell.angle_gamma   90.00
#
_symmetry.space_group_name_H-M   'P 1'
#
loop_
_entity.id
_entity.type
_entity.pdbx_description
1 polymer ?
#
loop_
_entity_poly.entity_id
_entity_poly.type
_entity_poly.pdbx_seq_one_letter_code
_entity_poly.pdbx_strand_id
1 'polypeptide(L)' 'MKNNEVIRIAIAETSVIIRGGLTAALKRLPNVKVQPIELLSIEALHDCVRTQCPDMLIVN' A
#
# COMPACT_ATOMS: atom_id res chain seq x y z
N MET A 1 -8.21 23.08 12.37
CA MET A 1 -7.87 22.69 11.21
C MET A 1 -8.20 21.33 10.93
N LYS A 2 -8.44 21.07 9.95
CA LYS A 2 -8.70 19.87 9.64
C LYS A 2 -7.85 19.39 8.69
N ASN A 3 -7.37 18.39 8.88
CA ASN A 3 -6.46 17.79 7.98
C ASN A 3 -7.18 16.78 7.15
N ASN A 4 -7.31 17.06 5.90
CA ASN A 4 -7.98 16.13 4.99
C ASN A 4 -7.01 15.31 4.19
N GLU A 5 -5.77 15.27 4.62
CA GLU A 5 -4.78 14.49 3.91
C GLU A 5 -5.09 13.01 4.01
N VAL A 6 -4.91 12.32 2.91
CA VAL A 6 -5.06 10.87 2.85
C VAL A 6 -3.68 10.26 2.79
N ILE A 7 -3.41 9.34 3.71
CA ILE A 7 -2.14 8.63 3.73
C ILE A 7 -2.28 7.43 2.80
N ARG A 8 -1.40 7.36 1.82
CA ARG A 8 -1.40 6.25 0.88
C ARG A 8 -0.39 5.22 1.29
N ILE A 9 -0.84 3.99 1.46
CA ILE A 9 0.02 2.89 1.86
C ILE A 9 0.00 1.84 0.77
N ALA A 10 1.17 1.53 0.23
CA ALA A 10 1.31 0.46 -0.74
C ALA A 10 1.83 -0.78 -0.03
N ILE A 11 1.22 -1.91 -0.30
CA ILE A 11 1.62 -3.17 0.32
C ILE A 11 2.17 -4.09 -0.76
N ALA A 12 3.48 -4.35 -0.66
CA ALA A 12 4.17 -5.24 -1.59
C ALA A 12 4.44 -6.56 -0.88
N GLU A 13 3.47 -7.45 -0.91
CA GLU A 13 3.52 -8.73 -0.23
C GLU A 13 3.13 -9.83 -1.21
N THR A 14 3.94 -10.87 -1.29
CA THR A 14 3.67 -11.96 -2.23
C THR A 14 2.57 -12.91 -1.75
N SER A 15 2.39 -13.04 -0.43
CA SER A 15 1.34 -13.90 0.10
C SER A 15 -0.02 -13.21 -0.02
N VAL A 16 -0.93 -13.84 -0.72
CA VAL A 16 -2.28 -13.29 -0.90
C VAL A 16 -2.99 -13.16 0.44
N ILE A 17 -2.79 -14.13 1.32
CA ILE A 17 -3.44 -14.13 2.62
C ILE A 17 -2.93 -12.97 3.49
N ILE A 18 -1.61 -12.81 3.55
CA ILE A 18 -1.02 -11.74 4.36
C ILE A 18 -1.38 -10.38 3.76
N ARG A 19 -1.30 -10.26 2.45
CA ARG A 19 -1.64 -9.01 1.77
C ARG A 19 -3.09 -8.62 2.03
N GLY A 20 -4.00 -9.60 1.93
CA GLY A 20 -5.41 -9.35 2.19
C GLY A 20 -5.68 -8.98 3.64
N GLY A 21 -5.01 -9.65 4.58
CA GLY A 21 -5.18 -9.34 5.99
C GLY A 21 -4.69 -7.95 6.34
N LEU A 22 -3.51 -7.57 5.82
CA LEU A 22 -2.99 -6.24 6.06
C LEU A 22 -3.89 -5.17 5.44
N THR A 23 -4.37 -5.42 4.23
CA THR A 23 -5.26 -4.48 3.56
C THR A 23 -6.54 -4.28 4.37
N ALA A 24 -7.14 -5.35 4.84
CA ALA A 24 -8.36 -5.25 5.62
C ALA A 24 -8.13 -4.51 6.93
N ALA A 25 -7.02 -4.80 7.60
CA ALA A 25 -6.72 -4.14 8.86
C ALA A 25 -6.48 -2.64 8.68
N LEU A 26 -5.73 -2.27 7.66
CA LEU A 26 -5.39 -0.87 7.43
C LEU A 26 -6.58 -0.06 6.93
N LYS A 27 -7.50 -0.69 6.21
CA LYS A 27 -8.69 0.00 5.72
C LYS A 27 -9.60 0.46 6.84
N ARG A 28 -9.42 -0.06 8.04
CA ARG A 28 -10.21 0.38 9.17
C ARG A 28 -9.77 1.73 9.70
N LEU A 29 -8.60 2.18 9.32
CA LEU A 29 -8.09 3.45 9.79
C LEU A 29 -8.68 4.58 8.95
N PRO A 30 -9.05 5.71 9.59
CA PRO A 30 -9.56 6.85 8.83
C PRO A 30 -8.42 7.50 8.05
N ASN A 31 -8.76 8.06 6.92
CA ASN A 31 -7.81 8.81 6.08
C ASN A 31 -6.63 7.97 5.60
N VAL A 32 -6.84 6.67 5.46
CA VAL A 32 -5.81 5.79 4.94
C VAL A 32 -6.34 5.13 3.67
N LYS A 33 -5.56 5.20 2.61
CA LYS A 33 -5.88 4.54 1.37
C LYS A 33 -4.85 3.46 1.13
N VAL A 34 -5.30 2.22 1.04
CA VAL A 34 -4.40 1.09 0.90
C VAL A 34 -4.44 0.58 -0.53
N GLN A 35 -3.27 0.35 -1.11
CA GLN A 35 -3.17 -0.19 -2.44
C GLN A 35 -2.31 -1.45 -2.40
N PRO A 36 -2.91 -2.62 -2.49
CA PRO A 36 -2.13 -3.85 -2.55
C PRO A 36 -1.48 -3.97 -3.93
N ILE A 37 -0.24 -4.40 -3.94
CA ILE A 37 0.55 -4.54 -5.14
C ILE A 37 0.90 -6.00 -5.34
N GLU A 38 0.61 -6.50 -6.55
CA GLU A 38 1.05 -7.82 -6.90
C GLU A 38 2.48 -7.73 -7.36
N LEU A 39 3.39 -8.26 -6.56
CA LEU A 39 4.79 -8.17 -6.88
C LEU A 39 5.19 -9.28 -7.82
N LEU A 40 5.36 -8.94 -9.06
CA LEU A 40 5.88 -9.89 -10.04
C LEU A 40 7.38 -9.72 -10.20
N SER A 41 7.90 -8.54 -9.89
CA SER A 41 9.32 -8.27 -10.05
C SER A 41 9.69 -7.00 -9.29
N ILE A 42 11.00 -6.80 -9.11
CA ILE A 42 11.50 -5.58 -8.50
C ILE A 42 11.21 -4.38 -9.40
N GLU A 43 11.20 -4.60 -10.70
CA GLU A 43 10.88 -3.54 -11.64
C GLU A 43 9.44 -3.05 -11.48
N ALA A 44 8.52 -3.98 -11.26
CA ALA A 44 7.12 -3.62 -11.03
C ALA A 44 6.98 -2.79 -9.76
N LEU A 45 7.73 -3.15 -8.71
CA LEU A 45 7.73 -2.39 -7.47
C LEU A 45 8.28 -0.98 -7.70
N HIS A 46 9.38 -0.87 -8.45
CA HIS A 46 9.97 0.41 -8.77
C HIS A 46 8.99 1.31 -9.52
N ASP A 47 8.32 0.75 -10.52
CA ASP A 47 7.35 1.50 -11.28
C ASP A 47 6.19 1.97 -10.42
N CYS A 48 5.72 1.11 -9.52
CA CYS A 48 4.64 1.47 -8.63
C CYS A 48 5.01 2.62 -7.71
N VAL A 49 6.20 2.56 -7.10
CA VAL A 49 6.65 3.62 -6.22
C VAL A 49 6.79 4.93 -6.98
N ARG A 50 7.32 4.86 -8.19
CA ARG A 50 7.55 6.06 -8.98
C ARG A 50 6.27 6.70 -9.48
N THR A 51 5.28 5.89 -9.88
CA THR A 51 4.05 6.43 -10.46
C THR A 51 2.99 6.74 -9.41
N GLN A 52 2.91 5.95 -8.35
CA GLN A 52 1.88 6.13 -7.34
C GLN A 52 2.33 7.03 -6.19
N CYS A 53 3.62 7.14 -5.97
CA CYS A 53 4.21 7.98 -4.92
C CYS A 53 3.53 7.74 -3.58
N PRO A 54 3.51 6.50 -3.07
CA PRO A 54 2.86 6.24 -1.80
C PRO A 54 3.62 6.90 -0.65
N ASP A 55 2.91 7.22 0.41
CA ASP A 55 3.53 7.79 1.59
C ASP A 55 4.27 6.73 2.39
N MET A 56 3.81 5.49 2.31
CA MET A 56 4.43 4.39 3.03
C MET A 56 4.40 3.14 2.15
N LEU A 57 5.45 2.37 2.23
CA LEU A 57 5.56 1.13 1.49
C LEU A 57 5.87 0.00 2.46
N ILE A 58 5.01 -1.01 2.48
CA ILE A 58 5.24 -2.20 3.29
C ILE A 58 5.73 -3.29 2.34
N VAL A 59 6.92 -3.78 2.61
CA VAL A 59 7.55 -4.80 1.79
C VAL A 59 7.87 -6.02 2.65
N ASN A 60 7.56 -7.18 2.14
CA ASN A 60 7.92 -8.43 2.82
C ASN A 60 8.46 -9.46 1.83
#